data_4e63e097909c0545255a639468bcc611
#
_entry.id   4e63e097909c0545255a639468bcc611
#
_cell.length_a   1.000
_cell.length_b   1.000
_cell.length_c   1.000
_cell.angle_alpha   90.00
_cell.angle_beta   90.00
_cell.angle_gamma   90.00
#
_symmetry.space_group_name_H-M   'P 1'
#
loop_
_entity.id
_entity.type
_entity.pdbx_description
1 polymer ?
#
loop_
_entity_poly.entity_id
_entity_poly.type
_entity_poly.pdbx_seq_one_letter_code
_entity_poly.pdbx_strand_id
1 'polypeptide(L)'
;MRAICIDASNRPSKVPDSEWLIEGEVYTITRVVRMGLQENKFGVLLKEVKLSSESFPYELYDAERFLPLDLLSQAFEETKETVKEADLELI
;
A
#
# COMPACT_ATOMS: atom_id res chain seq x y z
N MET A 1 -5.25 10.61 0.73
CA MET A 1 -5.76 10.24 -0.60
C MET A 1 -6.56 8.95 -0.50
N ARG A 2 -7.68 8.89 -1.19
CA ARG A 2 -8.53 7.70 -1.18
C ARG A 2 -8.35 6.90 -2.45
N ALA A 3 -8.36 5.59 -2.31
CA ALA A 3 -8.17 4.69 -3.44
C ALA A 3 -9.00 3.42 -3.23
N ILE A 4 -9.41 2.80 -4.32
CA ILE A 4 -10.12 1.54 -4.27
C ILE A 4 -9.12 0.39 -4.43
N CYS A 5 -9.32 -0.68 -3.66
CA CYS A 5 -8.51 -1.88 -3.81
C CYS A 5 -8.96 -2.65 -5.06
N ILE A 6 -8.06 -2.83 -6.00
CA ILE A 6 -8.35 -3.54 -7.25
C ILE A 6 -7.74 -4.93 -7.28
N ASP A 7 -6.90 -5.28 -6.32
CA ASP A 7 -6.26 -6.59 -6.27
C ASP A 7 -5.96 -6.97 -4.82
N ALA A 8 -6.70 -7.93 -4.29
CA ALA A 8 -6.48 -8.49 -2.97
C ALA A 8 -6.03 -9.96 -3.04
N SER A 9 -5.52 -10.39 -4.18
CA SER A 9 -5.05 -11.75 -4.37
C SER A 9 -3.70 -12.00 -3.69
N ASN A 10 -3.38 -13.28 -3.51
CA ASN A 10 -2.07 -13.71 -3.02
C ASN A 10 -1.73 -13.21 -1.62
N ARG A 11 -2.68 -13.31 -0.70
CA ARG A 11 -2.42 -12.95 0.69
C ARG A 11 -1.29 -13.82 1.26
N PRO A 12 -0.22 -13.21 1.77
CA PRO A 12 0.82 -13.98 2.44
C PRO A 12 0.29 -14.68 3.68
N SER A 13 0.76 -15.90 3.96
CA SER A 13 0.27 -16.66 5.09
C SER A 13 0.54 -16.00 6.44
N LYS A 14 1.54 -15.12 6.50
CA LYS A 14 1.88 -14.39 7.73
C LYS A 14 0.95 -13.22 8.02
N VAL A 15 0.14 -12.82 7.05
CA VAL A 15 -0.78 -11.68 7.20
C VAL A 15 -2.15 -12.22 7.56
N PRO A 16 -2.66 -11.93 8.76
CA PRO A 16 -4.00 -12.42 9.15
C PRO A 16 -5.10 -11.72 8.35
N ASP A 17 -6.25 -12.36 8.25
CA ASP A 17 -7.39 -11.82 7.52
C ASP A 17 -7.78 -10.41 7.98
N SER A 18 -7.66 -10.16 9.27
CA SER A 18 -8.01 -8.84 9.84
C SER A 18 -7.09 -7.72 9.38
N GLU A 19 -5.93 -8.05 8.84
CA GLU A 19 -4.98 -7.08 8.32
C GLU A 19 -4.88 -7.12 6.81
N TRP A 20 -5.73 -7.89 6.15
CA TRP A 20 -5.73 -8.00 4.70
C TRP A 20 -6.75 -7.07 4.07
N LEU A 21 -6.60 -6.88 2.77
CA LEU A 21 -7.44 -6.02 1.97
C LEU A 21 -8.70 -6.74 1.52
N ILE A 22 -9.71 -5.96 1.16
CA ILE A 22 -10.94 -6.47 0.52
C ILE A 22 -11.02 -5.80 -0.84
N GLU A 23 -11.01 -6.61 -1.88
CA GLU A 23 -11.13 -6.08 -3.23
C GLU A 23 -12.45 -5.36 -3.41
N GLY A 24 -12.40 -4.18 -4.02
CA GLY A 24 -13.57 -3.33 -4.21
C GLY A 24 -13.83 -2.34 -3.07
N GLU A 25 -13.15 -2.50 -1.93
CA GLU A 25 -13.28 -1.55 -0.82
C GLU A 25 -12.41 -0.31 -1.04
N VAL A 26 -12.87 0.80 -0.50
CA VAL A 26 -12.14 2.07 -0.57
C VAL A 26 -11.32 2.26 0.71
N TYR A 27 -10.06 2.60 0.53
CA TYR A 27 -9.13 2.83 1.63
C TYR A 27 -8.53 4.23 1.55
N THR A 28 -8.15 4.76 2.70
CA THR A 28 -7.46 6.04 2.79
C THR A 28 -5.97 5.79 2.90
N ILE A 29 -5.22 6.21 1.89
CA ILE A 29 -3.77 6.11 1.89
C ILE A 29 -3.22 7.26 2.72
N THR A 30 -2.53 6.92 3.80
CA THR A 30 -1.96 7.91 4.71
C THR A 30 -0.51 8.21 4.40
N ARG A 31 0.16 7.30 3.71
CA ARG A 31 1.56 7.48 3.37
C ARG A 31 1.94 6.62 2.17
N VAL A 32 2.82 7.15 1.33
CA VAL A 32 3.41 6.41 0.22
C VAL A 32 4.91 6.31 0.48
N VAL A 33 5.47 5.12 0.35
CA VAL A 33 6.88 4.86 0.60
C VAL A 33 7.50 4.30 -0.67
N ARG A 34 8.58 4.92 -1.11
CA ARG A 34 9.32 4.42 -2.26
C ARG A 34 10.25 3.30 -1.79
N MET A 35 10.26 2.21 -2.53
CA MET A 35 11.09 1.05 -2.19
C MET A 35 12.48 1.23 -2.75
N GLY A 36 13.46 1.38 -1.86
CA GLY A 36 14.83 1.72 -2.26
C GLY A 36 15.52 0.67 -3.12
N LEU A 37 15.20 -0.60 -2.92
CA LEU A 37 15.82 -1.71 -3.68
C LEU A 37 15.03 -2.13 -4.90
N GLN A 38 13.85 -1.57 -5.11
CA GLN A 38 12.98 -1.96 -6.22
C GLN A 38 12.57 -0.71 -6.99
N GLU A 39 13.18 -0.54 -8.15
CA GLU A 39 12.86 0.61 -8.99
C GLU A 39 11.38 0.64 -9.34
N ASN A 40 10.80 1.84 -9.29
CA ASN A 40 9.40 2.07 -9.63
C ASN A 40 8.40 1.32 -8.77
N LYS A 41 8.83 0.84 -7.61
CA LYS A 41 7.93 0.21 -6.65
C LYS A 41 7.63 1.15 -5.51
N PHE A 42 6.36 1.19 -5.13
CA PHE A 42 5.89 2.01 -4.02
C PHE A 42 4.99 1.18 -3.13
N GLY A 43 5.14 1.38 -1.83
CA GLY A 43 4.28 0.77 -0.84
C GLY A 43 3.40 1.84 -0.21
N VAL A 44 2.28 1.45 0.37
CA VAL A 44 1.35 2.39 0.99
C VAL A 44 0.97 1.92 2.39
N LEU A 45 0.71 2.90 3.26
CA LEU A 45 0.10 2.68 4.55
C LEU A 45 -1.34 3.17 4.48
N LEU A 46 -2.23 2.48 5.16
CA LEU A 46 -3.66 2.76 5.12
C LEU A 46 -4.15 3.17 6.50
N LYS A 47 -5.23 3.96 6.52
CA LYS A 47 -5.86 4.39 7.76
C LYS A 47 -6.71 3.27 8.36
N GLU A 48 -7.47 2.57 7.54
CA GLU A 48 -8.49 1.63 7.96
C GLU A 48 -7.94 0.29 8.41
N VAL A 49 -6.79 -0.11 7.86
CA VAL A 49 -6.17 -1.39 8.17
C VAL A 49 -4.65 -1.21 8.22
N LYS A 50 -4.01 -1.85 9.19
CA LYS A 50 -2.57 -1.71 9.39
C LYS A 50 -1.93 -3.07 9.60
N LEU A 51 -0.72 -3.20 9.08
CA LEU A 51 0.08 -4.40 9.30
C LEU A 51 0.74 -4.31 10.67
N SER A 52 0.53 -5.31 11.49
CA SER A 52 1.12 -5.40 12.83
C SER A 52 2.39 -6.24 12.81
N SER A 53 2.98 -6.45 13.99
CA SER A 53 4.16 -7.32 14.12
C SER A 53 3.87 -8.76 13.69
N GLU A 54 2.61 -9.19 13.72
CA GLU A 54 2.21 -10.52 13.26
C GLU A 54 2.44 -10.69 11.76
N SER A 55 2.44 -9.60 11.02
CA SER A 55 2.65 -9.61 9.58
C SER A 55 4.10 -9.45 9.18
N PHE A 56 5.02 -9.36 10.15
CA PHE A 56 6.44 -9.22 9.84
C PHE A 56 6.91 -10.34 8.90
N PRO A 57 7.71 -10.05 7.86
CA PRO A 57 8.40 -8.79 7.61
C PRO A 57 7.63 -7.77 6.77
N TYR A 58 6.35 -8.00 6.52
CA TYR A 58 5.57 -7.09 5.68
C TYR A 58 5.15 -5.86 6.46
N GLU A 59 5.45 -4.69 5.92
CA GLU A 59 5.15 -3.42 6.56
C GLU A 59 4.36 -2.48 5.69
N LEU A 60 4.23 -2.80 4.39
CA LEU A 60 3.53 -1.96 3.42
C LEU A 60 2.69 -2.80 2.48
N TYR A 61 1.61 -2.23 2.00
CA TYR A 61 0.84 -2.82 0.89
C TYR A 61 1.40 -2.29 -0.42
N ASP A 62 1.40 -3.12 -1.46
CA ASP A 62 1.85 -2.71 -2.79
C ASP A 62 0.90 -1.66 -3.35
N ALA A 63 1.45 -0.53 -3.78
CA ALA A 63 0.64 0.55 -4.34
C ALA A 63 -0.13 0.13 -5.60
N GLU A 64 0.36 -0.87 -6.33
CA GLU A 64 -0.29 -1.37 -7.53
C GLU A 64 -1.61 -2.08 -7.24
N ARG A 65 -1.88 -2.39 -5.98
CA ARG A 65 -3.16 -2.98 -5.58
C ARG A 65 -4.30 -1.97 -5.50
N PHE A 66 -4.00 -0.69 -5.74
CA PHE A 66 -4.94 0.41 -5.54
C PHE A 66 -5.05 1.29 -6.77
N LEU A 67 -6.25 1.82 -6.98
CA LEU A 67 -6.54 2.79 -8.02
C LEU A 67 -7.07 4.05 -7.34
N PRO A 68 -6.41 5.22 -7.52
CA PRO A 68 -6.90 6.47 -6.94
C PRO A 68 -8.31 6.81 -7.42
N LEU A 69 -9.17 7.23 -6.49
CA LEU A 69 -10.57 7.52 -6.82
C LEU A 69 -10.74 8.80 -7.63
N ASP A 70 -9.86 9.75 -7.44
CA ASP A 70 -10.00 11.07 -8.07
C ASP A 70 -9.37 11.14 -9.44
N LEU A 71 -8.95 10.04 -10.02
CA LEU A 71 -8.36 9.97 -11.35
C LEU A 71 -7.13 10.87 -11.53
N LEU A 72 -6.62 11.40 -10.43
CA LEU A 72 -5.45 12.27 -10.51
C LEU A 72 -4.19 11.45 -10.25
N SER A 73 -3.69 10.81 -11.30
CA SER A 73 -2.38 10.21 -11.22
C SER A 73 -1.36 11.23 -10.75
N GLN A 74 -1.60 12.53 -11.02
CA GLN A 74 -0.78 13.61 -10.52
C GLN A 74 -0.75 13.68 -9.00
N ALA A 75 -1.90 13.55 -8.34
CA ALA A 75 -1.96 13.57 -6.89
C ALA A 75 -1.17 12.42 -6.30
N PHE A 76 -1.23 11.26 -6.93
CA PHE A 76 -0.47 10.10 -6.50
C PHE A 76 1.04 10.35 -6.66
N GLU A 77 1.44 10.94 -7.77
CA GLU A 77 2.84 11.24 -8.02
C GLU A 77 3.38 12.32 -7.09
N GLU A 78 2.59 13.33 -6.79
CA GLU A 78 2.98 14.34 -5.81
C GLU A 78 3.22 13.71 -4.44
N THR A 79 2.40 12.73 -4.07
CA THR A 79 2.59 12.02 -2.82
C THR A 79 3.90 11.24 -2.82
N LYS A 80 4.26 10.64 -3.96
CA LYS A 80 5.52 9.93 -4.09
C LYS A 80 6.72 10.81 -3.81
N GLU A 81 6.69 12.05 -4.27
CA GLU A 81 7.83 12.97 -4.14
C GLU A 81 8.16 13.30 -2.70
N THR A 82 7.23 13.15 -1.79
CA THR A 82 7.44 13.48 -0.40
C THR A 82 7.98 12.34 0.44
N VAL A 83 8.28 11.21 -0.18
CA VAL A 83 8.54 9.96 0.53
C VAL A 83 10.02 9.60 0.53
N LYS A 84 10.49 9.04 1.64
CA LYS A 84 11.84 8.53 1.75
C LYS A 84 11.93 7.15 1.17
N GLU A 85 13.11 6.81 0.62
CA GLU A 85 13.39 5.44 0.24
C GLU A 85 13.51 4.57 1.48
N ALA A 86 13.09 3.34 1.37
CA ALA A 86 13.15 2.40 2.48
C ALA A 86 13.34 0.97 1.98
N ASP A 87 14.00 0.17 2.81
CA ASP A 87 14.21 -1.26 2.56
C ASP A 87 13.13 -2.05 3.29
N LEU A 88 11.88 -1.88 2.86
CA LEU A 88 10.74 -2.54 3.47
C LEU A 88 10.17 -3.59 2.52
N GLU A 89 9.56 -4.61 3.10
CA GLU A 89 8.92 -5.66 2.31
C GLU A 89 7.52 -5.22 1.89
N LEU A 90 7.22 -5.43 0.61
CA LEU A 90 5.89 -5.17 0.05
C LEU A 90 5.04 -6.43 0.01
N ILE A 91 3.76 -6.20 0.12
CA ILE A 91 2.77 -7.21 -0.19
C ILE A 91 2.11 -6.87 -1.51
#